data_dc017ea84fa8f460ee06ad9f70225915
#
_entry.id   dc017ea84fa8f460ee06ad9f70225915
#
_cell.length_a   1.000
_cell.length_b   1.000
_cell.length_c   1.000
_cell.angle_alpha   90.00
_cell.angle_beta   90.00
_cell.angle_gamma   90.00
#
_symmetry.space_group_name_H-M   'P 1'
#
loop_
_entity.id
_entity.type
_entity.pdbx_description
1 polymer ?
#
loop_
_entity_poly.entity_id
_entity_poly.type
_entity_poly.pdbx_seq_one_letter_code
_entity_poly.pdbx_strand_id
1 'polypeptide(L)'
;MTAEQMWHAYCESSGVSEQTPYSAWAFCGGGAVGDELAQLVLAGTKTATASALLAFELEQEPLPKVGEYSVILLDSGEAAGVICDTKVTLVPFDEVSGEHAYREGEGDRSLAYWKKVHREAFTPDFEAAGKPFDEHGLCVLEEFALLYPAIAKKREGDKPSLSVC
;
A
#
# COMPACT_ATOMS: atom_id res chain seq x y z
N MET A 1 9.91 -17.45 -1.16
CA MET A 1 10.25 -17.08 0.26
C MET A 1 8.94 -16.84 0.99
N THR A 2 8.78 -17.41 2.18
CA THR A 2 7.62 -17.15 3.03
C THR A 2 7.73 -15.79 3.71
N ALA A 3 6.62 -15.28 4.29
CA ALA A 3 6.64 -14.05 5.07
C ALA A 3 7.65 -14.10 6.22
N GLU A 4 7.71 -15.21 6.94
CA GLU A 4 8.64 -15.42 8.06
C GLU A 4 10.10 -15.39 7.61
N GLN A 5 10.41 -16.07 6.49
CA GLN A 5 11.76 -16.06 5.92
C GLN A 5 12.18 -14.65 5.46
N MET A 6 11.25 -13.90 4.87
CA MET A 6 11.51 -12.51 4.45
C MET A 6 11.71 -11.60 5.65
N TRP A 7 10.89 -11.75 6.68
CA TRP A 7 11.04 -10.99 7.93
C TRP A 7 12.39 -11.26 8.60
N HIS A 8 12.77 -12.54 8.72
CA HIS A 8 14.07 -12.95 9.26
C HIS A 8 15.23 -12.31 8.48
N ALA A 9 15.22 -12.41 7.14
CA ALA A 9 16.26 -11.81 6.28
C ALA A 9 16.35 -10.28 6.44
N TYR A 10 15.20 -9.61 6.57
CA TYR A 10 15.18 -8.18 6.88
C TYR A 10 15.80 -7.88 8.26
N CYS A 11 15.41 -8.60 9.28
CA CYS A 11 15.95 -8.41 10.65
C CYS A 11 17.46 -8.64 10.70
N GLU A 12 17.96 -9.67 10.05
CA GLU A 12 19.42 -9.92 9.96
C GLU A 12 20.16 -8.74 9.30
N SER A 13 19.60 -8.16 8.25
CA SER A 13 20.23 -7.07 7.49
C SER A 13 20.11 -5.71 8.16
N SER A 14 19.07 -5.47 8.93
CA SER A 14 18.73 -4.17 9.52
C SER A 14 19.10 -4.03 11.00
N GLY A 15 19.26 -5.15 11.71
CA GLY A 15 19.44 -5.18 13.17
C GLY A 15 18.13 -5.01 13.94
N VAL A 16 16.98 -4.98 13.29
CA VAL A 16 15.67 -5.01 13.95
C VAL A 16 15.48 -6.37 14.62
N SER A 17 14.90 -6.38 15.82
CA SER A 17 14.63 -7.63 16.54
C SER A 17 13.59 -8.48 15.80
N GLU A 18 13.84 -9.76 15.65
CA GLU A 18 12.87 -10.71 15.07
C GLU A 18 11.56 -10.80 15.87
N GLN A 19 11.60 -10.43 17.15
CA GLN A 19 10.42 -10.38 18.01
C GLN A 19 9.55 -9.13 17.78
N THR A 20 9.99 -8.18 16.95
CA THR A 20 9.19 -7.02 16.59
C THR A 20 7.96 -7.49 15.81
N PRO A 21 6.74 -7.07 16.22
CA PRO A 21 5.53 -7.48 15.52
C PRO A 21 5.50 -6.98 14.07
N TYR A 22 4.97 -7.79 13.19
CA TYR A 22 4.67 -7.43 11.82
C TYR A 22 3.37 -8.09 11.35
N SER A 23 2.75 -7.53 10.32
CA SER A 23 1.62 -8.12 9.62
C SER A 23 2.06 -8.70 8.27
N ALA A 24 1.31 -9.64 7.72
CA ALA A 24 1.55 -10.17 6.37
C ALA A 24 0.22 -10.16 5.60
N TRP A 25 0.20 -9.48 4.46
CA TRP A 25 -1.03 -9.31 3.67
C TRP A 25 -0.72 -9.01 2.20
N ALA A 26 -1.71 -9.28 1.34
CA ALA A 26 -1.66 -8.97 -0.08
C ALA A 26 -2.58 -7.79 -0.43
N PHE A 27 -2.17 -6.93 -1.35
CA PHE A 27 -3.05 -5.87 -1.85
C PHE A 27 -4.32 -6.47 -2.46
N CYS A 28 -5.46 -5.83 -2.26
CA CYS A 28 -6.77 -6.25 -2.76
C CYS A 28 -7.14 -7.71 -2.41
N GLY A 29 -6.55 -8.27 -1.35
CA GLY A 29 -6.76 -9.67 -0.99
C GLY A 29 -6.08 -10.69 -1.91
N GLY A 30 -5.17 -10.25 -2.79
CA GLY A 30 -4.46 -11.08 -3.77
C GLY A 30 -4.93 -10.88 -5.20
N GLY A 31 -4.72 -11.88 -6.04
CA GLY A 31 -5.04 -11.84 -7.47
C GLY A 31 -4.06 -11.02 -8.31
N ALA A 32 -4.31 -10.96 -9.62
CA ALA A 32 -3.44 -10.27 -10.57
C ALA A 32 -3.26 -8.78 -10.24
N VAL A 33 -4.33 -8.11 -9.80
CA VAL A 33 -4.27 -6.69 -9.39
C VAL A 33 -3.38 -6.52 -8.16
N GLY A 34 -3.53 -7.39 -7.16
CA GLY A 34 -2.68 -7.37 -5.96
C GLY A 34 -1.20 -7.54 -6.31
N ASP A 35 -0.89 -8.45 -7.22
CA ASP A 35 0.48 -8.70 -7.70
C ASP A 35 1.05 -7.49 -8.45
N GLU A 36 0.25 -6.84 -9.31
CA GLU A 36 0.66 -5.60 -9.97
C GLU A 36 1.00 -4.49 -8.97
N LEU A 37 0.18 -4.31 -7.93
CA LEU A 37 0.42 -3.33 -6.88
C LEU A 37 1.69 -3.64 -6.09
N ALA A 38 1.94 -4.91 -5.76
CA ALA A 38 3.17 -5.34 -5.12
C ALA A 38 4.40 -5.01 -6.00
N GLN A 39 4.32 -5.23 -7.32
CA GLN A 39 5.39 -4.85 -8.24
C GLN A 39 5.63 -3.34 -8.28
N LEU A 40 4.58 -2.51 -8.21
CA LEU A 40 4.73 -1.06 -8.11
C LEU A 40 5.45 -0.64 -6.82
N VAL A 41 5.21 -1.33 -5.71
CA VAL A 41 5.95 -1.11 -4.45
C VAL A 41 7.42 -1.46 -4.63
N LEU A 42 7.74 -2.61 -5.20
CA LEU A 42 9.12 -3.04 -5.45
C LEU A 42 9.87 -2.11 -6.41
N ALA A 43 9.17 -1.53 -7.36
CA ALA A 43 9.73 -0.53 -8.29
C ALA A 43 9.93 0.85 -7.65
N GLY A 44 9.42 1.08 -6.43
CA GLY A 44 9.43 2.38 -5.76
C GLY A 44 8.41 3.39 -6.30
N THR A 45 7.50 2.94 -7.16
CA THR A 45 6.44 3.79 -7.75
C THR A 45 5.28 3.97 -6.78
N LYS A 46 4.87 2.89 -6.10
CA LYS A 46 3.81 2.92 -5.09
C LYS A 46 4.44 3.06 -3.69
N THR A 47 4.16 4.20 -3.05
CA THR A 47 4.66 4.55 -1.71
C THR A 47 3.55 4.94 -0.75
N ALA A 48 2.30 4.74 -1.16
CA ALA A 48 1.12 5.03 -0.36
C ALA A 48 -0.02 4.08 -0.71
N THR A 49 -0.97 3.96 0.20
CA THR A 49 -2.19 3.18 0.00
C THR A 49 -3.36 3.84 0.74
N ALA A 50 -4.58 3.43 0.43
CA ALA A 50 -5.79 3.90 1.05
C ALA A 50 -6.76 2.76 1.33
N SER A 51 -7.48 2.89 2.44
CA SER A 51 -8.59 2.01 2.81
C SER A 51 -9.76 2.86 3.27
N ALA A 52 -10.99 2.38 3.15
CA ALA A 52 -12.11 3.00 3.82
C ALA A 52 -12.01 2.78 5.33
N LEU A 53 -12.22 3.82 6.14
CA LEU A 53 -12.29 3.65 7.61
C LEU A 53 -13.33 2.60 8.00
N LEU A 54 -14.43 2.57 7.26
CA LEU A 54 -15.53 1.63 7.47
C LEU A 54 -15.08 0.17 7.37
N ALA A 55 -14.08 -0.17 6.54
CA ALA A 55 -13.55 -1.52 6.45
C ALA A 55 -12.93 -1.97 7.78
N PHE A 56 -12.17 -1.10 8.44
CA PHE A 56 -11.60 -1.39 9.77
C PHE A 56 -12.68 -1.53 10.83
N GLU A 57 -13.71 -0.71 10.78
CA GLU A 57 -14.86 -0.79 11.71
C GLU A 57 -15.64 -2.10 11.56
N LEU A 58 -15.89 -2.53 10.30
CA LEU A 58 -16.60 -3.78 10.01
C LEU A 58 -15.83 -5.01 10.48
N GLU A 59 -14.51 -5.01 10.30
CA GLU A 59 -13.64 -6.11 10.69
C GLU A 59 -13.19 -6.03 12.16
N GLN A 60 -13.55 -4.95 12.85
CA GLN A 60 -13.12 -4.67 14.23
C GLN A 60 -11.60 -4.71 14.41
N GLU A 61 -10.88 -4.23 13.38
CA GLU A 61 -9.43 -4.15 13.38
C GLU A 61 -8.94 -2.77 13.83
N PRO A 62 -7.80 -2.71 14.55
CA PRO A 62 -7.18 -1.43 14.90
C PRO A 62 -6.67 -0.72 13.64
N LEU A 63 -6.67 0.62 13.68
CA LEU A 63 -6.07 1.42 12.62
C LEU A 63 -4.55 1.21 12.57
N PRO A 64 -3.94 1.28 11.38
CA PRO A 64 -2.49 1.23 11.25
C PRO A 64 -1.83 2.41 11.96
N LYS A 65 -0.60 2.23 12.37
CA LYS A 65 0.20 3.25 13.09
C LYS A 65 1.56 3.42 12.43
N VAL A 66 2.07 4.64 12.50
CA VAL A 66 3.45 4.94 12.10
C VAL A 66 4.41 4.01 12.83
N GLY A 67 5.36 3.42 12.09
CA GLY A 67 6.34 2.47 12.59
C GLY A 67 5.90 1.01 12.55
N GLU A 68 4.68 0.70 12.13
CA GLU A 68 4.25 -0.68 11.92
C GLU A 68 4.88 -1.28 10.67
N TYR A 69 5.29 -2.54 10.78
CA TYR A 69 5.89 -3.31 9.69
C TYR A 69 4.88 -4.22 9.03
N SER A 70 5.00 -4.37 7.73
CA SER A 70 4.22 -5.33 6.96
C SER A 70 5.09 -6.07 5.96
N VAL A 71 4.84 -7.36 5.81
CA VAL A 71 5.36 -8.17 4.70
C VAL A 71 4.28 -8.25 3.63
N ILE A 72 4.57 -7.70 2.46
CA ILE A 72 3.65 -7.75 1.32
C ILE A 72 3.73 -9.11 0.67
N LEU A 73 2.58 -9.72 0.44
CA LEU A 73 2.44 -11.02 -0.20
C LEU A 73 1.93 -10.88 -1.64
N LEU A 74 2.34 -11.81 -2.48
CA LEU A 74 1.75 -12.06 -3.79
C LEU A 74 0.53 -13.00 -3.64
N ASP A 75 -0.24 -13.14 -4.71
CA ASP A 75 -1.38 -14.08 -4.77
C ASP A 75 -0.95 -15.54 -4.50
N SER A 76 0.28 -15.89 -4.88
CA SER A 76 0.88 -17.20 -4.56
C SER A 76 1.13 -17.44 -3.07
N GLY A 77 1.03 -16.40 -2.23
CA GLY A 77 1.44 -16.42 -0.82
C GLY A 77 2.94 -16.19 -0.61
N GLU A 78 3.72 -16.01 -1.68
CA GLU A 78 5.13 -15.66 -1.57
C GLU A 78 5.30 -14.21 -1.11
N ALA A 79 6.31 -13.98 -0.28
CA ALA A 79 6.66 -12.65 0.19
C ALA A 79 7.35 -11.85 -0.92
N ALA A 80 6.88 -10.61 -1.14
CA ALA A 80 7.42 -9.68 -2.13
C ALA A 80 8.36 -8.65 -1.51
N GLY A 81 8.05 -8.15 -0.32
CA GLY A 81 8.87 -7.12 0.33
C GLY A 81 8.40 -6.78 1.74
N VAL A 82 9.25 -6.07 2.47
CA VAL A 82 8.95 -5.51 3.80
C VAL A 82 8.79 -4.01 3.67
N ILE A 83 7.66 -3.48 4.16
CA ILE A 83 7.38 -2.05 4.25
C ILE A 83 7.21 -1.62 5.70
N CYS A 84 7.35 -0.32 5.96
CA CYS A 84 7.06 0.29 7.24
C CYS A 84 6.25 1.57 7.03
N ASP A 85 5.18 1.75 7.78
CA ASP A 85 4.37 2.95 7.73
C ASP A 85 5.12 4.16 8.26
N THR A 86 5.17 5.21 7.47
CA THR A 86 5.83 6.49 7.82
C THR A 86 4.85 7.60 8.12
N LYS A 87 3.61 7.49 7.64
CA LYS A 87 2.55 8.46 7.89
C LYS A 87 1.18 7.79 7.78
N VAL A 88 0.31 8.08 8.72
CA VAL A 88 -1.10 7.63 8.72
C VAL A 88 -1.99 8.81 8.99
N THR A 89 -2.98 9.04 8.13
CA THR A 89 -3.94 10.15 8.25
C THR A 89 -5.36 9.68 7.94
N LEU A 90 -6.35 10.35 8.54
CA LEU A 90 -7.75 10.19 8.21
C LEU A 90 -8.20 11.40 7.38
N VAL A 91 -8.70 11.16 6.19
CA VAL A 91 -9.10 12.20 5.24
C VAL A 91 -10.43 11.81 4.59
N PRO A 92 -11.43 12.71 4.49
CA PRO A 92 -12.63 12.43 3.70
C PRO A 92 -12.28 12.07 2.25
N PHE A 93 -13.02 11.16 1.66
CA PHE A 93 -12.76 10.70 0.30
C PHE A 93 -12.67 11.85 -0.71
N ASP A 94 -13.58 12.82 -0.65
CA ASP A 94 -13.62 13.99 -1.53
C ASP A 94 -12.48 15.02 -1.27
N GLU A 95 -11.77 14.89 -0.15
CA GLU A 95 -10.64 15.75 0.20
C GLU A 95 -9.26 15.11 -0.03
N VAL A 96 -9.22 13.87 -0.52
CA VAL A 96 -7.95 13.20 -0.85
C VAL A 96 -7.21 14.00 -1.92
N SER A 97 -5.92 14.26 -1.70
CA SER A 97 -5.11 15.12 -2.58
C SER A 97 -4.61 14.40 -3.83
N GLY A 98 -4.31 15.18 -4.87
CA GLY A 98 -3.63 14.66 -6.06
C GLY A 98 -2.22 14.15 -5.77
N GLU A 99 -1.55 14.69 -4.74
CA GLU A 99 -0.24 14.21 -4.29
C GLU A 99 -0.34 12.79 -3.71
N HIS A 100 -1.35 12.51 -2.88
CA HIS A 100 -1.58 11.16 -2.38
C HIS A 100 -1.87 10.18 -3.52
N ALA A 101 -2.74 10.55 -4.47
CA ALA A 101 -3.03 9.74 -5.65
C ALA A 101 -1.75 9.42 -6.46
N TYR A 102 -0.88 10.41 -6.63
CA TYR A 102 0.41 10.21 -7.29
C TYR A 102 1.32 9.23 -6.54
N ARG A 103 1.34 9.30 -5.20
CA ARG A 103 2.14 8.39 -4.35
C ARG A 103 1.61 6.96 -4.34
N GLU A 104 0.33 6.75 -4.56
CA GLU A 104 -0.22 5.40 -4.73
C GLU A 104 0.26 4.74 -6.03
N GLY A 105 0.66 5.53 -7.01
CA GLY A 105 1.40 5.08 -8.19
C GLY A 105 0.61 4.29 -9.20
N GLU A 106 -0.71 4.21 -9.07
CA GLU A 106 -1.59 3.36 -9.88
C GLU A 106 -2.12 4.09 -11.12
N GLY A 107 -2.29 3.35 -12.21
CA GLY A 107 -2.80 3.87 -13.47
C GLY A 107 -1.98 5.05 -13.99
N ASP A 108 -2.64 6.14 -14.38
CA ASP A 108 -1.99 7.37 -14.82
C ASP A 108 -1.52 8.27 -13.67
N ARG A 109 -1.68 7.82 -12.43
CA ARG A 109 -1.34 8.53 -11.18
C ARG A 109 -2.13 9.81 -10.94
N SER A 110 -3.24 10.02 -11.66
CA SER A 110 -4.11 11.18 -11.50
C SER A 110 -5.11 11.00 -10.35
N LEU A 111 -5.56 12.11 -9.78
CA LEU A 111 -6.63 12.10 -8.78
C LEU A 111 -7.96 11.61 -9.39
N ALA A 112 -8.24 11.90 -10.67
CA ALA A 112 -9.44 11.42 -11.35
C ALA A 112 -9.48 9.89 -11.42
N TYR A 113 -8.36 9.26 -11.81
CA TYR A 113 -8.20 7.81 -11.81
C TYR A 113 -8.36 7.24 -10.39
N TRP A 114 -7.68 7.84 -9.40
CA TRP A 114 -7.74 7.42 -8.00
C TRP A 114 -9.17 7.42 -7.48
N LYS A 115 -9.91 8.50 -7.71
CA LYS A 115 -11.32 8.62 -7.28
C LYS A 115 -12.21 7.56 -7.91
N LYS A 116 -12.04 7.31 -9.20
CA LYS A 116 -12.82 6.30 -9.92
C LYS A 116 -12.59 4.90 -9.33
N VAL A 117 -11.33 4.50 -9.22
CA VAL A 117 -10.94 3.16 -8.77
C VAL A 117 -11.30 2.94 -7.30
N HIS A 118 -11.05 3.93 -6.43
CA HIS A 118 -11.33 3.79 -5.00
C HIS A 118 -12.82 3.90 -4.68
N ARG A 119 -13.61 4.63 -5.47
CA ARG A 119 -15.07 4.57 -5.36
C ARG A 119 -15.58 3.15 -5.59
N GLU A 120 -15.09 2.48 -6.62
CA GLU A 120 -15.43 1.09 -6.92
C GLU A 120 -14.94 0.14 -5.83
N ALA A 121 -13.70 0.33 -5.35
CA ALA A 121 -13.09 -0.51 -4.33
C ALA A 121 -13.76 -0.39 -2.95
N PHE A 122 -14.23 0.80 -2.57
CA PHE A 122 -14.83 1.05 -1.26
C PHE A 122 -16.33 0.79 -1.21
N THR A 123 -17.02 0.79 -2.36
CA THR A 123 -18.47 0.55 -2.42
C THR A 123 -18.88 -0.74 -1.70
N PRO A 124 -18.19 -1.89 -1.84
CA PRO A 124 -18.54 -3.11 -1.10
C PRO A 124 -18.54 -2.95 0.42
N ASP A 125 -17.67 -2.13 0.98
CA ASP A 125 -17.62 -1.87 2.43
C ASP A 125 -18.87 -1.12 2.88
N PHE A 126 -19.30 -0.12 2.10
CA PHE A 126 -20.55 0.61 2.37
C PHE A 126 -21.78 -0.28 2.22
N GLU A 127 -21.84 -1.13 1.21
CA GLU A 127 -22.91 -2.11 1.02
C GLU A 127 -22.99 -3.09 2.19
N ALA A 128 -21.85 -3.61 2.66
CA ALA A 128 -21.77 -4.48 3.82
C ALA A 128 -22.28 -3.80 5.10
N ALA A 129 -22.13 -2.48 5.22
CA ALA A 129 -22.67 -1.68 6.30
C ALA A 129 -24.14 -1.26 6.10
N GLY A 130 -24.78 -1.65 5.00
CA GLY A 130 -26.16 -1.26 4.67
C GLY A 130 -26.31 0.21 4.30
N LYS A 131 -25.27 0.83 3.75
CA LYS A 131 -25.22 2.26 3.39
C LYS A 131 -24.88 2.46 1.93
N PRO A 132 -25.35 3.55 1.27
CA PRO A 132 -24.81 3.96 -0.02
C PRO A 132 -23.40 4.49 0.16
N PHE A 133 -22.60 4.46 -0.93
CA PHE A 133 -21.27 5.10 -0.93
C PHE A 133 -21.39 6.57 -0.53
N ASP A 134 -20.54 7.01 0.38
CA ASP A 134 -20.50 8.38 0.89
C ASP A 134 -19.15 9.04 0.54
N GLU A 135 -19.20 10.09 -0.30
CA GLU A 135 -18.01 10.85 -0.68
C GLU A 135 -17.35 11.60 0.48
N HIS A 136 -18.08 11.84 1.57
CA HIS A 136 -17.54 12.42 2.80
C HIS A 136 -17.03 11.38 3.79
N GLY A 137 -17.18 10.10 3.46
CA GLY A 137 -16.67 8.99 4.27
C GLY A 137 -15.16 9.07 4.45
N LEU A 138 -14.67 8.79 5.66
CA LEU A 138 -13.26 8.87 5.96
C LEU A 138 -12.48 7.72 5.32
N CYS A 139 -11.34 8.07 4.76
CA CYS A 139 -10.31 7.14 4.27
C CYS A 139 -9.14 7.12 5.25
N VAL A 140 -8.58 5.94 5.46
CA VAL A 140 -7.30 5.76 6.13
C VAL A 140 -6.22 5.81 5.05
N LEU A 141 -5.39 6.85 5.08
CA LEU A 141 -4.29 7.04 4.14
C LEU A 141 -2.99 6.68 4.81
N GLU A 142 -2.23 5.78 4.20
CA GLU A 142 -0.93 5.34 4.68
C GLU A 142 0.13 5.71 3.65
N GLU A 143 1.22 6.34 4.11
CA GLU A 143 2.47 6.42 3.37
C GLU A 143 3.45 5.43 4.00
N PHE A 144 4.22 4.75 3.19
CA PHE A 144 5.18 3.74 3.66
C PHE A 144 6.50 3.79 2.89
N ALA A 145 7.51 3.20 3.48
CA ALA A 145 8.81 2.99 2.86
C ALA A 145 9.04 1.50 2.60
N LEU A 146 9.55 1.15 1.43
CA LEU A 146 10.07 -0.19 1.15
C LEU A 146 11.44 -0.32 1.83
N LEU A 147 11.55 -1.29 2.74
CA LEU A 147 12.76 -1.53 3.52
C LEU A 147 13.56 -2.73 3.02
N TYR A 148 12.87 -3.73 2.47
CA TYR A 148 13.50 -4.94 1.96
C TYR A 148 12.66 -5.56 0.81
N PRO A 149 13.26 -6.03 -0.30
CA PRO A 149 14.68 -5.83 -0.63
C PRO A 149 15.02 -4.35 -0.81
N ALA A 150 16.27 -3.98 -0.56
CA ALA A 150 16.72 -2.61 -0.78
C ALA A 150 16.54 -2.25 -2.26
N ILE A 151 15.95 -1.10 -2.55
CA ILE A 151 15.86 -0.58 -3.92
C ILE A 151 17.30 -0.38 -4.40
N ALA A 152 17.67 -1.03 -5.51
CA ALA A 152 18.99 -0.81 -6.13
C ALA A 152 19.14 0.68 -6.42
N LYS A 153 20.13 1.33 -5.80
CA LYS A 153 20.46 2.72 -6.10
C LYS A 153 20.70 2.79 -7.61
N LYS A 154 19.87 3.55 -8.35
CA LYS A 154 20.18 3.91 -9.74
C LYS A 154 21.60 4.47 -9.73
N ARG A 155 22.51 3.87 -10.50
CA ARG A 155 23.83 4.46 -10.73
C ARG A 155 23.59 5.83 -11.35
N GLU A 156 24.21 6.87 -10.78
CA GLU A 156 24.27 8.18 -11.40
C GLU A 156 24.87 8.01 -12.81
N GLY A 157 24.03 8.09 -13.84
CA GLY A 157 24.45 7.89 -15.24
C GLY A 157 23.33 7.51 -16.19
N ASP A 158 22.23 6.94 -15.72
CA ASP A 158 21.08 6.66 -16.57
C ASP A 158 20.17 7.89 -16.68
N LYS A 159 20.49 8.73 -17.69
CA LYS A 159 19.55 9.75 -18.16
C LYS A 159 18.29 9.05 -18.64
N PRO A 160 17.08 9.52 -18.24
CA PRO A 160 15.85 9.00 -18.83
C PRO A 160 15.90 9.30 -20.33
N SER A 161 15.86 8.28 -21.15
CA SER A 161 15.58 8.43 -22.56
C SER A 161 14.15 8.92 -22.67
N LEU A 162 14.00 10.17 -23.11
CA LEU A 162 12.75 10.75 -23.56
C LEU A 162 12.27 9.93 -24.77
N SER A 163 11.47 8.93 -24.55
CA SER A 163 10.58 8.40 -25.58
C SER A 163 9.29 9.19 -25.52
N VAL A 164 9.18 10.14 -26.42
CA VAL A 164 7.95 10.81 -26.80
C VAL A 164 7.12 9.80 -27.56
N CYS A 165 5.94 9.49 -27.05
CA CYS A 165 4.75 9.14 -27.80
C CYS A 165 3.53 9.54 -26.99
#